data_689d537d84d6c1251874a5b6f6aac8ab
#
_entry.id   689d537d84d6c1251874a5b6f6aac8ab
#
_cell.length_a   1.000
_cell.length_b   1.000
_cell.length_c   1.000
_cell.angle_alpha   90.00
_cell.angle_beta   90.00
_cell.angle_gamma   90.00
#
_symmetry.space_group_name_H-M   'P 1'
#
loop_
_entity.id
_entity.type
_entity.pdbx_description
1 polymer ?
#
loop_
_entity_poly.entity_id
_entity_poly.type
_entity_poly.pdbx_seq_one_letter_code
_entity_poly.pdbx_strand_id
1 'polypeptide(L)'
;APRAIFISSFDTAPAAPDYAYVLKGQLPTLQAAITALSYMAPVYVGVQAGSKAPEFRELKDCTLYEVSGAHPAGNVGVQINHVCPMAKGDTIFCINIQDVALIGRFFQKGIVDMQKKVALTGPLAYGRQYYNVLPGMPVSAILRSNVQVGVAARIVAGNVLSGHQVNMDETISIYDNQFTVLAEGDDKHEFMGWIIPRFS
;
A
#
# COMPACT_ATOMS: atom_id res chain seq x y z
N ALA A 1 -11.51 13.00 -19.41
CA ALA A 1 -11.62 11.72 -18.73
C ALA A 1 -10.28 11.00 -18.80
N PRO A 2 -9.88 10.20 -17.80
CA PRO A 2 -8.68 9.41 -17.89
C PRO A 2 -8.85 8.32 -18.97
N ARG A 3 -7.73 7.90 -19.57
CA ARG A 3 -7.71 6.80 -20.54
C ARG A 3 -8.05 5.46 -19.87
N ALA A 4 -7.61 5.29 -18.62
CA ALA A 4 -7.85 4.09 -17.83
C ALA A 4 -7.67 4.37 -16.33
N ILE A 5 -8.19 3.48 -15.50
CA ILE A 5 -7.99 3.45 -14.05
C ILE A 5 -7.27 2.15 -13.71
N PHE A 6 -6.12 2.24 -13.04
CA PHE A 6 -5.32 1.10 -12.63
C PHE A 6 -5.32 0.94 -11.12
N ILE A 7 -5.53 -0.30 -10.68
CA ILE A 7 -5.59 -0.70 -9.27
C ILE A 7 -4.69 -1.92 -9.10
N SER A 8 -3.71 -1.84 -8.18
CA SER A 8 -2.95 -3.02 -7.77
C SER A 8 -3.52 -3.56 -6.46
N SER A 9 -3.87 -4.85 -6.44
CA SER A 9 -4.40 -5.52 -5.26
C SER A 9 -3.32 -6.11 -4.35
N PHE A 10 -2.06 -5.89 -4.66
CA PHE A 10 -0.90 -6.37 -3.89
C PHE A 10 0.29 -5.42 -4.03
N ASP A 11 1.28 -5.61 -3.17
CA ASP A 11 2.56 -4.94 -3.23
C ASP A 11 3.68 -5.98 -3.09
N THR A 12 4.84 -5.70 -3.67
CA THR A 12 6.03 -6.57 -3.62
C THR A 12 7.18 -5.94 -2.84
N ALA A 13 6.96 -4.78 -2.21
CA ALA A 13 7.94 -4.13 -1.36
C ALA A 13 8.20 -4.94 -0.08
N PRO A 14 9.37 -4.79 0.57
CA PRO A 14 9.66 -5.45 1.83
C PRO A 14 8.61 -5.15 2.91
N ALA A 15 8.11 -6.21 3.55
CA ALA A 15 7.10 -6.16 4.60
C ALA A 15 5.81 -5.40 4.21
N ALA A 16 5.48 -5.38 2.92
CA ALA A 16 4.27 -4.74 2.41
C ALA A 16 2.99 -5.32 3.03
N PRO A 17 1.92 -4.52 3.13
CA PRO A 17 0.64 -5.00 3.63
C PRO A 17 0.08 -6.14 2.77
N ASP A 18 -0.46 -7.17 3.43
CA ASP A 18 -1.28 -8.19 2.78
C ASP A 18 -2.71 -7.66 2.60
N TYR A 19 -3.01 -7.17 1.41
CA TYR A 19 -4.33 -6.61 1.12
C TYR A 19 -5.43 -7.67 1.06
N ALA A 20 -5.13 -8.94 0.81
CA ALA A 20 -6.10 -10.02 0.89
C ALA A 20 -6.59 -10.20 2.34
N TYR A 21 -5.67 -10.10 3.31
CA TYR A 21 -6.03 -10.10 4.73
C TYR A 21 -6.78 -8.81 5.13
N VAL A 22 -6.26 -7.65 4.71
CA VAL A 22 -6.81 -6.32 5.09
C VAL A 22 -8.25 -6.16 4.62
N LEU A 23 -8.58 -6.65 3.42
CA LEU A 23 -9.86 -6.48 2.74
C LEU A 23 -10.73 -7.74 2.75
N LYS A 24 -10.38 -8.72 3.57
CA LYS A 24 -11.13 -9.96 3.68
C LYS A 24 -12.62 -9.70 3.95
N GLY A 25 -13.50 -10.34 3.15
CA GLY A 25 -14.95 -10.18 3.24
C GLY A 25 -15.51 -8.89 2.66
N GLN A 26 -14.68 -8.05 2.00
CA GLN A 26 -15.12 -6.77 1.44
C GLN A 26 -15.42 -6.82 -0.08
N LEU A 27 -15.57 -7.99 -0.67
CA LEU A 27 -15.91 -8.13 -2.09
C LEU A 27 -17.10 -7.25 -2.53
N PRO A 28 -18.24 -7.20 -1.81
CA PRO A 28 -19.36 -6.34 -2.21
C PRO A 28 -19.00 -4.85 -2.21
N THR A 29 -18.16 -4.43 -1.26
CA THR A 29 -17.71 -3.04 -1.16
C THR A 29 -16.77 -2.67 -2.30
N LEU A 30 -15.79 -3.52 -2.59
CA LEU A 30 -14.89 -3.33 -3.73
C LEU A 30 -15.67 -3.33 -5.05
N GLN A 31 -16.65 -4.24 -5.21
CA GLN A 31 -17.47 -4.30 -6.40
C GLN A 31 -18.27 -3.01 -6.63
N ALA A 32 -18.86 -2.45 -5.58
CA ALA A 32 -19.60 -1.18 -5.68
C ALA A 32 -18.72 -0.04 -6.19
N ALA A 33 -17.47 0.04 -5.72
CA ALA A 33 -16.50 1.02 -6.21
C ALA A 33 -16.09 0.76 -7.65
N ILE A 34 -15.75 -0.49 -7.99
CA ILE A 34 -15.31 -0.86 -9.35
C ILE A 34 -16.41 -0.55 -10.36
N THR A 35 -17.66 -0.91 -10.06
CA THR A 35 -18.80 -0.58 -10.92
C THR A 35 -18.94 0.93 -11.10
N ALA A 36 -18.84 1.72 -10.02
CA ALA A 36 -18.89 3.18 -10.13
C ALA A 36 -17.74 3.77 -10.97
N LEU A 37 -16.51 3.27 -10.77
CA LEU A 37 -15.32 3.71 -11.51
C LEU A 37 -15.40 3.34 -12.99
N SER A 38 -16.00 2.21 -13.33
CA SER A 38 -16.13 1.74 -14.72
C SER A 38 -16.96 2.66 -15.61
N TYR A 39 -17.84 3.47 -15.02
CA TYR A 39 -18.56 4.52 -15.76
C TYR A 39 -17.67 5.71 -16.15
N MET A 40 -16.51 5.87 -15.51
CA MET A 40 -15.58 6.96 -15.80
C MET A 40 -14.56 6.57 -16.89
N ALA A 41 -14.00 5.37 -16.79
CA ALA A 41 -12.99 4.83 -17.72
C ALA A 41 -12.83 3.31 -17.53
N PRO A 42 -12.21 2.60 -18.50
CA PRO A 42 -11.83 1.20 -18.32
C PRO A 42 -11.01 0.99 -17.05
N VAL A 43 -11.43 0.02 -16.22
CA VAL A 43 -10.78 -0.32 -14.96
C VAL A 43 -9.94 -1.58 -15.13
N TYR A 44 -8.68 -1.52 -14.72
CA TYR A 44 -7.73 -2.62 -14.71
C TYR A 44 -7.34 -2.96 -13.28
N VAL A 45 -7.46 -4.23 -12.88
CA VAL A 45 -7.07 -4.68 -11.55
C VAL A 45 -5.99 -5.75 -11.66
N GLY A 46 -4.81 -5.41 -11.17
CA GLY A 46 -3.66 -6.33 -11.09
C GLY A 46 -3.76 -7.21 -9.86
N VAL A 47 -3.70 -8.52 -10.06
CA VAL A 47 -3.78 -9.53 -9.02
C VAL A 47 -2.48 -10.32 -9.00
N GLN A 48 -1.96 -10.61 -7.81
CA GLN A 48 -0.77 -11.45 -7.67
C GLN A 48 -1.04 -12.86 -8.22
N ALA A 49 -0.15 -13.35 -9.07
CA ALA A 49 -0.24 -14.69 -9.63
C ALA A 49 -0.32 -15.75 -8.51
N GLY A 50 -1.25 -16.68 -8.65
CA GLY A 50 -1.49 -17.71 -7.64
C GLY A 50 -2.31 -17.26 -6.43
N SER A 51 -2.64 -15.99 -6.27
CA SER A 51 -3.58 -15.53 -5.24
C SER A 51 -4.94 -16.18 -5.43
N LYS A 52 -5.52 -16.68 -4.34
CA LYS A 52 -6.86 -17.28 -4.31
C LYS A 52 -7.89 -16.39 -3.61
N ALA A 53 -7.54 -15.13 -3.31
CA ALA A 53 -8.42 -14.20 -2.61
C ALA A 53 -9.66 -13.88 -3.48
N PRO A 54 -10.87 -14.31 -3.07
CA PRO A 54 -12.08 -14.07 -3.83
C PRO A 54 -12.37 -12.57 -3.98
N GLU A 55 -11.98 -11.77 -2.99
CA GLU A 55 -12.13 -10.31 -2.98
C GLU A 55 -11.55 -9.65 -4.23
N PHE A 56 -10.56 -10.26 -4.87
CA PHE A 56 -9.91 -9.72 -6.06
C PHE A 56 -10.23 -10.53 -7.32
N ARG A 57 -10.46 -11.83 -7.19
CA ARG A 57 -10.68 -12.75 -8.32
C ARG A 57 -12.11 -12.71 -8.87
N GLU A 58 -13.08 -12.36 -8.04
CA GLU A 58 -14.49 -12.37 -8.39
C GLU A 58 -15.03 -10.98 -8.79
N LEU A 59 -14.16 -9.97 -8.89
CA LEU A 59 -14.54 -8.63 -9.32
C LEU A 59 -15.01 -8.62 -10.76
N LYS A 60 -16.11 -7.90 -11.01
CA LYS A 60 -16.73 -7.69 -12.32
C LYS A 60 -16.56 -6.22 -12.74
N ASP A 61 -16.94 -5.89 -13.96
CA ASP A 61 -16.86 -4.55 -14.55
C ASP A 61 -15.42 -4.01 -14.63
N CYS A 62 -14.43 -4.90 -14.63
CA CYS A 62 -13.01 -4.56 -14.76
C CYS A 62 -12.27 -5.65 -15.54
N THR A 63 -11.09 -5.30 -16.03
CA THR A 63 -10.15 -6.26 -16.63
C THR A 63 -9.18 -6.74 -15.54
N LEU A 64 -9.31 -8.01 -15.16
CA LEU A 64 -8.34 -8.66 -14.26
C LEU A 64 -7.14 -9.15 -15.05
N TYR A 65 -5.93 -8.89 -14.50
CA TYR A 65 -4.70 -9.44 -15.05
C TYR A 65 -3.79 -9.94 -13.92
N GLU A 66 -3.04 -11.00 -14.21
CA GLU A 66 -2.12 -11.59 -13.25
C GLU A 66 -0.72 -11.00 -13.39
N VAL A 67 -0.08 -10.78 -12.25
CA VAL A 67 1.28 -10.28 -12.17
C VAL A 67 2.11 -11.22 -11.31
N SER A 68 3.29 -11.59 -11.81
CA SER A 68 4.30 -12.35 -11.09
C SER A 68 5.65 -11.66 -11.19
N GLY A 69 6.49 -11.86 -10.20
CA GLY A 69 7.86 -11.33 -10.21
C GLY A 69 8.27 -10.75 -8.85
N ALA A 70 9.57 -10.51 -8.75
CA ALA A 70 10.14 -9.80 -7.61
C ALA A 70 9.78 -8.31 -7.66
N HIS A 71 10.05 -7.58 -6.57
CA HIS A 71 9.94 -6.13 -6.60
C HIS A 71 10.78 -5.56 -7.77
N PRO A 72 10.24 -4.65 -8.57
CA PRO A 72 9.05 -3.82 -8.37
C PRO A 72 7.76 -4.28 -9.09
N ALA A 73 7.55 -5.57 -9.30
CA ALA A 73 6.35 -6.06 -10.00
C ALA A 73 5.02 -5.58 -9.40
N GLY A 74 4.97 -5.34 -8.08
CA GLY A 74 3.82 -4.76 -7.39
C GLY A 74 3.57 -3.28 -7.68
N ASN A 75 4.53 -2.55 -8.24
CA ASN A 75 4.36 -1.13 -8.55
C ASN A 75 3.42 -0.96 -9.74
N VAL A 76 2.35 -0.21 -9.53
CA VAL A 76 1.31 0.00 -10.55
C VAL A 76 1.86 0.64 -11.83
N GLY A 77 2.87 1.50 -11.75
CA GLY A 77 3.53 2.08 -12.92
C GLY A 77 4.24 1.05 -13.80
N VAL A 78 4.84 0.01 -13.19
CA VAL A 78 5.43 -1.12 -13.92
C VAL A 78 4.32 -1.92 -14.61
N GLN A 79 3.23 -2.18 -13.92
CA GLN A 79 2.08 -2.90 -14.47
C GLN A 79 1.46 -2.14 -15.66
N ILE A 80 1.29 -0.82 -15.54
CA ILE A 80 0.77 0.03 -16.62
C ILE A 80 1.65 -0.10 -17.87
N ASN A 81 2.96 -0.06 -17.72
CA ASN A 81 3.89 -0.14 -18.85
C ASN A 81 3.76 -1.45 -19.63
N HIS A 82 3.38 -2.54 -18.96
CA HIS A 82 3.19 -3.84 -19.60
C HIS A 82 1.78 -4.06 -20.16
N VAL A 83 0.74 -3.56 -19.47
CA VAL A 83 -0.66 -3.85 -19.80
C VAL A 83 -1.27 -2.79 -20.71
N CYS A 84 -0.95 -1.52 -20.49
CA CYS A 84 -1.52 -0.37 -21.22
C CYS A 84 -0.46 0.73 -21.35
N PRO A 85 0.59 0.55 -22.15
CA PRO A 85 1.64 1.53 -22.30
C PRO A 85 1.11 2.92 -22.63
N MET A 86 1.64 3.94 -21.94
CA MET A 86 1.19 5.33 -22.09
C MET A 86 1.84 5.99 -23.30
N ALA A 87 1.05 6.74 -24.06
CA ALA A 87 1.53 7.67 -25.05
C ALA A 87 1.61 9.10 -24.49
N LYS A 88 2.31 10.00 -25.18
CA LYS A 88 2.39 11.41 -24.80
C LYS A 88 0.99 12.05 -24.78
N GLY A 89 0.60 12.59 -23.64
CA GLY A 89 -0.71 13.22 -23.43
C GLY A 89 -1.76 12.31 -22.78
N ASP A 90 -1.48 11.01 -22.59
CA ASP A 90 -2.36 10.13 -21.87
C ASP A 90 -2.38 10.45 -20.37
N THR A 91 -3.53 10.28 -19.76
CA THR A 91 -3.72 10.35 -18.30
C THR A 91 -4.29 9.03 -17.81
N ILE A 92 -3.62 8.39 -16.86
CA ILE A 92 -4.09 7.17 -16.18
C ILE A 92 -4.23 7.49 -14.70
N PHE A 93 -5.34 7.09 -14.10
CA PHE A 93 -5.53 7.18 -12.66
C PHE A 93 -5.04 5.89 -12.00
N CYS A 94 -4.25 6.06 -10.94
CA CYS A 94 -3.81 4.96 -10.08
C CYS A 94 -4.49 5.09 -8.73
N ILE A 95 -5.19 4.05 -8.29
CA ILE A 95 -5.92 4.04 -7.02
C ILE A 95 -5.42 2.85 -6.19
N ASN A 96 -5.12 3.08 -4.91
CA ASN A 96 -4.79 1.99 -4.00
C ASN A 96 -6.05 1.17 -3.70
N ILE A 97 -5.89 -0.15 -3.55
CA ILE A 97 -7.03 -1.05 -3.31
C ILE A 97 -7.80 -0.73 -2.01
N GLN A 98 -7.16 -0.18 -0.98
CA GLN A 98 -7.85 0.27 0.23
C GLN A 98 -8.70 1.52 -0.04
N ASP A 99 -8.23 2.42 -0.94
CA ASP A 99 -8.99 3.61 -1.32
C ASP A 99 -10.19 3.23 -2.19
N VAL A 100 -10.07 2.16 -2.99
CA VAL A 100 -11.22 1.55 -3.68
C VAL A 100 -12.28 1.10 -2.67
N ALA A 101 -11.87 0.46 -1.57
CA ALA A 101 -12.82 0.07 -0.52
C ALA A 101 -13.48 1.29 0.17
N LEU A 102 -12.75 2.40 0.33
CA LEU A 102 -13.30 3.66 0.85
C LEU A 102 -14.37 4.21 -0.10
N ILE A 103 -14.08 4.27 -1.40
CA ILE A 103 -15.03 4.67 -2.44
C ILE A 103 -16.27 3.77 -2.39
N GLY A 104 -16.09 2.45 -2.27
CA GLY A 104 -17.18 1.50 -2.18
C GLY A 104 -18.08 1.72 -0.97
N ARG A 105 -17.50 1.98 0.20
CA ARG A 105 -18.28 2.31 1.41
C ARG A 105 -19.13 3.57 1.21
N PHE A 106 -18.57 4.58 0.53
CA PHE A 106 -19.31 5.79 0.20
C PHE A 106 -20.53 5.48 -0.69
N PHE A 107 -20.37 4.71 -1.75
CA PHE A 107 -21.50 4.34 -2.63
C PHE A 107 -22.54 3.45 -1.95
N GLN A 108 -22.11 2.61 -1.00
CA GLN A 108 -23.04 1.75 -0.27
C GLN A 108 -23.82 2.46 0.84
N LYS A 109 -23.15 3.41 1.55
CA LYS A 109 -23.70 4.01 2.77
C LYS A 109 -24.10 5.46 2.62
N GLY A 110 -23.65 6.15 1.56
CA GLY A 110 -23.86 7.60 1.36
C GLY A 110 -23.09 8.49 2.34
N ILE A 111 -22.15 7.92 3.12
CA ILE A 111 -21.31 8.66 4.07
C ILE A 111 -19.83 8.40 3.78
N VAL A 112 -18.99 9.39 4.06
CA VAL A 112 -17.54 9.28 3.93
C VAL A 112 -16.97 8.58 5.16
N ASP A 113 -16.55 7.32 4.99
CA ASP A 113 -15.88 6.54 6.02
C ASP A 113 -14.40 6.37 5.63
N MET A 114 -13.55 7.22 6.22
CA MET A 114 -12.12 7.29 5.93
C MET A 114 -11.27 6.25 6.68
N GLN A 115 -11.89 5.36 7.45
CA GLN A 115 -11.15 4.33 8.17
C GLN A 115 -10.37 3.44 7.21
N LYS A 116 -9.09 3.22 7.54
CA LYS A 116 -8.21 2.30 6.81
C LYS A 116 -7.32 1.53 7.78
N LYS A 117 -6.67 0.48 7.27
CA LYS A 117 -5.68 -0.29 8.03
C LYS A 117 -4.29 0.08 7.56
N VAL A 118 -3.41 0.28 8.52
CA VAL A 118 -1.98 0.53 8.29
C VAL A 118 -1.18 -0.58 8.95
N ALA A 119 -0.21 -1.13 8.24
CA ALA A 119 0.70 -2.13 8.78
C ALA A 119 1.83 -1.46 9.57
N LEU A 120 2.11 -1.92 10.78
CA LEU A 120 3.32 -1.58 11.51
C LEU A 120 4.33 -2.70 11.37
N THR A 121 5.53 -2.37 10.88
CA THR A 121 6.58 -3.33 10.54
C THR A 121 7.96 -2.82 10.99
N GLY A 122 8.98 -3.62 10.77
CA GLY A 122 10.36 -3.26 11.05
C GLY A 122 10.92 -3.91 12.32
N PRO A 123 12.26 -4.00 12.44
CA PRO A 123 12.91 -4.72 13.53
C PRO A 123 12.71 -4.06 14.90
N LEU A 124 12.53 -2.74 14.97
CA LEU A 124 12.31 -2.03 16.23
C LEU A 124 10.83 -1.82 16.58
N ALA A 125 9.90 -2.40 15.81
CA ALA A 125 8.49 -2.38 16.14
C ALA A 125 8.14 -3.58 17.05
N TYR A 126 7.55 -3.30 18.23
CA TYR A 126 7.05 -4.37 19.11
C TYR A 126 5.73 -4.94 18.62
N GLY A 127 4.77 -4.10 18.28
CA GLY A 127 3.44 -4.50 17.84
C GLY A 127 3.33 -4.60 16.32
N ARG A 128 4.02 -5.56 15.70
CA ARG A 128 3.96 -5.82 14.25
C ARG A 128 2.60 -6.39 13.86
N GLN A 129 1.65 -5.48 13.59
CA GLN A 129 0.27 -5.84 13.27
C GLN A 129 -0.38 -4.74 12.44
N TYR A 130 -1.64 -4.94 12.08
CA TYR A 130 -2.46 -3.93 11.43
C TYR A 130 -3.21 -3.08 12.46
N TYR A 131 -3.16 -1.76 12.27
CA TYR A 131 -3.87 -0.79 13.09
C TYR A 131 -4.98 -0.13 12.27
N ASN A 132 -6.18 -0.02 12.85
CA ASN A 132 -7.23 0.81 12.26
C ASN A 132 -6.93 2.27 12.55
N VAL A 133 -6.87 3.08 11.52
CA VAL A 133 -6.53 4.50 11.62
C VAL A 133 -7.49 5.36 10.82
N LEU A 134 -7.53 6.63 11.18
CA LEU A 134 -8.13 7.69 10.36
C LEU A 134 -6.99 8.57 9.82
N PRO A 135 -6.95 8.92 8.54
CA PRO A 135 -6.04 9.94 8.03
C PRO A 135 -6.15 11.23 8.86
N GLY A 136 -5.02 11.87 9.14
CA GLY A 136 -4.96 13.02 10.04
C GLY A 136 -4.69 12.68 11.51
N MET A 137 -4.78 11.42 11.93
CA MET A 137 -4.32 11.02 13.26
C MET A 137 -2.80 11.19 13.39
N PRO A 138 -2.27 11.56 14.57
CA PRO A 138 -0.82 11.65 14.76
C PRO A 138 -0.19 10.24 14.68
N VAL A 139 1.00 10.17 14.08
CA VAL A 139 1.80 8.94 13.98
C VAL A 139 2.04 8.31 15.35
N SER A 140 2.22 9.16 16.38
CA SER A 140 2.38 8.72 17.77
C SER A 140 1.21 7.89 18.31
N ALA A 141 0.01 7.99 17.72
CA ALA A 141 -1.15 7.21 18.17
C ALA A 141 -0.95 5.69 18.03
N ILE A 142 -0.15 5.27 17.03
CA ILE A 142 0.18 3.86 16.82
C ILE A 142 1.62 3.50 17.27
N LEU A 143 2.55 4.46 17.31
CA LEU A 143 3.95 4.17 17.54
C LEU A 143 4.40 4.35 18.98
N ARG A 144 3.79 5.24 19.78
CA ARG A 144 4.28 5.60 21.13
C ARG A 144 4.53 4.40 22.04
N SER A 145 3.71 3.35 21.97
CA SER A 145 3.85 2.13 22.78
C SER A 145 4.43 0.95 22.01
N ASN A 146 4.74 1.14 20.73
CA ASN A 146 5.08 0.06 19.82
C ASN A 146 6.50 0.19 19.24
N VAL A 147 7.30 1.13 19.71
CA VAL A 147 8.69 1.31 19.30
C VAL A 147 9.62 0.97 20.45
N GLN A 148 10.72 0.30 20.15
CA GLN A 148 11.72 -0.12 21.13
C GLN A 148 12.34 1.10 21.83
N VAL A 149 12.28 1.10 23.17
CA VAL A 149 12.82 2.18 24.00
C VAL A 149 14.35 2.05 24.12
N GLY A 150 15.05 3.19 24.16
CA GLY A 150 16.50 3.24 24.39
C GLY A 150 17.35 3.03 23.13
N VAL A 151 16.74 2.90 21.96
CA VAL A 151 17.42 2.84 20.67
C VAL A 151 16.96 4.01 19.81
N ALA A 152 17.90 4.72 19.17
CA ALA A 152 17.54 5.71 18.17
C ALA A 152 16.83 5.03 16.98
N ALA A 153 15.56 5.36 16.79
CA ALA A 153 14.72 4.73 15.79
C ALA A 153 14.35 5.71 14.68
N ARG A 154 14.51 5.27 13.44
CA ARG A 154 13.98 5.93 12.25
C ARG A 154 12.61 5.36 11.94
N ILE A 155 11.64 6.25 11.83
CA ILE A 155 10.28 5.92 11.42
C ILE A 155 10.12 6.27 9.94
N VAL A 156 9.71 5.31 9.14
CA VAL A 156 9.49 5.47 7.70
C VAL A 156 8.01 5.26 7.42
N ALA A 157 7.34 6.27 6.88
CA ALA A 157 6.03 6.12 6.27
C ALA A 157 6.20 5.43 4.91
N GLY A 158 5.68 4.22 4.80
CA GLY A 158 5.91 3.31 3.67
C GLY A 158 6.97 2.25 3.96
N ASN A 159 7.49 1.66 2.88
CA ASN A 159 8.53 0.62 2.92
C ASN A 159 9.94 1.24 2.90
N VAL A 160 10.95 0.41 3.16
CA VAL A 160 12.36 0.84 3.25
C VAL A 160 12.97 1.27 1.92
N LEU A 161 12.34 1.01 0.77
CA LEU A 161 12.88 1.30 -0.56
C LEU A 161 12.39 2.64 -1.11
N SER A 162 11.14 3.01 -0.82
CA SER A 162 10.50 4.20 -1.39
C SER A 162 9.75 5.09 -0.39
N GLY A 163 9.73 4.68 0.88
CA GLY A 163 9.12 5.47 1.95
C GLY A 163 9.93 6.72 2.31
N HIS A 164 9.36 7.59 3.10
CA HIS A 164 10.00 8.79 3.61
C HIS A 164 10.00 8.80 5.15
N GLN A 165 11.02 9.44 5.73
CA GLN A 165 11.11 9.57 7.18
C GLN A 165 10.01 10.48 7.69
N VAL A 166 9.41 10.10 8.82
CA VAL A 166 8.40 10.88 9.53
C VAL A 166 8.72 10.95 11.03
N ASN A 167 8.18 11.95 11.69
CA ASN A 167 8.29 12.14 13.13
C ASN A 167 7.00 11.71 13.84
N MET A 168 7.08 11.53 15.16
CA MET A 168 5.95 11.10 16.00
C MET A 168 4.78 12.09 16.02
N ASP A 169 5.07 13.38 15.84
CA ASP A 169 4.10 14.47 15.84
C ASP A 169 3.47 14.75 14.48
N GLU A 170 4.03 14.16 13.42
CA GLU A 170 3.41 14.21 12.09
C GLU A 170 2.12 13.41 12.02
N THR A 171 1.32 13.65 10.99
CA THR A 171 0.01 13.01 10.81
C THR A 171 0.08 11.91 9.77
N ILE A 172 -0.73 10.88 9.99
CA ILE A 172 -0.92 9.77 9.03
C ILE A 172 -1.61 10.30 7.79
N SER A 173 -0.96 10.15 6.64
CA SER A 173 -1.52 10.53 5.35
C SER A 173 -2.54 9.51 4.87
N ILE A 174 -3.46 9.94 3.99
CA ILE A 174 -4.36 9.03 3.28
C ILE A 174 -3.59 8.01 2.43
N TYR A 175 -2.38 8.35 1.99
CA TYR A 175 -1.53 7.48 1.18
C TYR A 175 -0.72 6.48 1.99
N ASP A 176 -0.63 6.65 3.32
CA ASP A 176 0.14 5.74 4.18
C ASP A 176 -0.60 4.44 4.39
N ASN A 177 0.02 3.33 3.99
CA ASN A 177 -0.50 1.98 4.19
C ASN A 177 0.40 1.13 5.09
N GLN A 178 1.60 1.65 5.41
CA GLN A 178 2.63 0.97 6.18
C GLN A 178 3.48 1.99 6.92
N PHE A 179 3.91 1.65 8.14
CA PHE A 179 5.01 2.28 8.84
C PHE A 179 6.08 1.24 9.13
N THR A 180 7.32 1.58 8.83
CA THR A 180 8.49 0.72 9.06
C THR A 180 9.42 1.39 10.08
N VAL A 181 9.75 0.68 11.17
CA VAL A 181 10.60 1.21 12.24
C VAL A 181 11.94 0.50 12.22
N LEU A 182 13.00 1.28 11.99
CA LEU A 182 14.38 0.81 11.84
C LEU A 182 15.28 1.48 12.86
N ALA A 183 16.48 0.90 13.10
CA ALA A 183 17.53 1.60 13.80
C ALA A 183 18.06 2.76 12.95
N GLU A 184 18.38 3.91 13.55
CA GLU A 184 18.90 5.08 12.84
C GLU A 184 20.25 4.79 12.15
N GLY A 185 21.06 3.94 12.73
CA GLY A 185 22.32 3.51 12.09
C GLY A 185 23.48 4.49 12.22
N ASP A 186 23.34 5.55 13.01
CA ASP A 186 24.39 6.55 13.24
C ASP A 186 25.70 5.97 13.80
N ASP A 187 25.61 4.81 14.46
CA ASP A 187 26.78 4.13 15.06
C ASP A 187 27.57 3.27 14.05
N LYS A 188 27.10 3.18 12.79
CA LYS A 188 27.70 2.29 11.78
C LYS A 188 28.43 3.08 10.70
N HIS A 189 29.58 3.64 11.06
CA HIS A 189 30.51 4.22 10.09
C HIS A 189 31.43 3.12 9.53
N GLU A 190 31.05 2.48 8.44
CA GLU A 190 31.89 1.51 7.76
C GLU A 190 32.64 2.21 6.61
N PHE A 191 33.95 2.35 6.76
CA PHE A 191 34.81 2.77 5.67
C PHE A 191 34.72 1.72 4.53
N MET A 192 34.30 2.15 3.34
CA MET A 192 34.08 1.27 2.17
C MET A 192 33.06 0.14 2.38
N GLY A 193 32.10 0.25 3.31
CA GLY A 193 31.10 -0.76 3.60
C GLY A 193 30.23 -1.21 2.41
N TRP A 194 30.19 -0.41 1.34
CA TRP A 194 29.50 -0.72 0.09
C TRP A 194 30.28 -1.71 -0.82
N ILE A 195 31.56 -1.98 -0.54
CA ILE A 195 32.40 -2.95 -1.29
C ILE A 195 32.51 -4.27 -0.54
N ILE A 196 32.36 -4.27 0.78
CA ILE A 196 32.58 -5.43 1.61
C ILE A 196 31.42 -6.42 1.48
N PRO A 197 31.62 -7.67 1.04
CA PRO A 197 30.57 -8.69 0.99
C PRO A 197 30.00 -8.90 2.40
N ARG A 198 28.69 -8.78 2.55
CA ARG A 198 27.99 -9.11 3.79
C ARG A 198 27.33 -10.48 3.61
N PHE A 199 27.78 -11.43 4.38
CA PHE A 199 27.11 -12.73 4.54
C PHE A 199 26.09 -12.58 5.66
N SER A 200 24.80 -12.65 5.33
CA SER A 200 23.69 -12.66 6.29
C SER A 200 23.25 -14.10 6.53
#